data_0d4b65591a5d4166f31cadfe7b5b0300
#
_entry.id   0d4b65591a5d4166f31cadfe7b5b0300
#
_cell.length_a   1.000
_cell.length_b   1.000
_cell.length_c   1.000
_cell.angle_alpha   90.00
_cell.angle_beta   90.00
_cell.angle_gamma   90.00
#
_symmetry.space_group_name_H-M   'P 1'
#
loop_
_entity.id
_entity.type
_entity.pdbx_description
1 polymer ?
#
loop_
_entity_poly.entity_id
_entity_poly.type
_entity_poly.pdbx_seq_one_letter_code
_entity_poly.pdbx_strand_id
1 'polypeptide(L)'
;TAENRGTARFLKFISDTNQQMWWHVTTGYLAISNSAVKNLEAGYHFKKNPDQFTAFAQLTQGQATANSQGLRLGNFVQIRDVIEAEMENIFAGKKAPKQGLDDAVAKSNEMLKEFAAANKQ
;
A
#
# COMPACT_ATOMS: atom_id res chain seq x y z
N THR A 1 21.65 -16.91 17.30
CA THR A 1 22.58 -15.83 17.68
C THR A 1 21.89 -14.77 18.52
N ALA A 2 22.66 -13.89 19.19
CA ALA A 2 22.10 -12.74 19.94
C ALA A 2 21.33 -11.78 19.02
N GLU A 3 21.83 -11.55 17.82
CA GLU A 3 21.22 -10.73 16.79
C GLU A 3 19.84 -11.27 16.37
N ASN A 4 19.72 -12.57 16.11
CA ASN A 4 18.45 -13.19 15.76
C ASN A 4 17.41 -13.04 16.90
N ARG A 5 17.84 -13.11 18.16
CA ARG A 5 16.97 -12.87 19.31
C ARG A 5 16.55 -11.41 19.40
N GLY A 6 17.46 -10.47 19.11
CA GLY A 6 17.17 -9.04 19.02
C GLY A 6 16.13 -8.74 17.95
N THR A 7 16.35 -9.26 16.74
CA THR A 7 15.41 -9.12 15.60
C THR A 7 14.03 -9.70 15.94
N ALA A 8 13.97 -10.89 16.52
CA ALA A 8 12.71 -11.52 16.91
C ALA A 8 11.95 -10.70 17.96
N ARG A 9 12.66 -10.12 18.95
CA ARG A 9 12.05 -9.23 19.94
C ARG A 9 11.52 -7.95 19.33
N PHE A 10 12.25 -7.35 18.39
CA PHE A 10 11.79 -6.16 17.67
C PHE A 10 10.54 -6.46 16.85
N LEU A 11 10.55 -7.53 16.05
CA LEU A 11 9.38 -7.93 15.26
C LEU A 11 8.17 -8.23 16.16
N LYS A 12 8.38 -8.90 17.30
CA LYS A 12 7.31 -9.13 18.29
C LYS A 12 6.77 -7.81 18.84
N PHE A 13 7.64 -6.86 19.16
CA PHE A 13 7.24 -5.54 19.67
C PHE A 13 6.37 -4.78 18.66
N ILE A 14 6.81 -4.65 17.41
CA ILE A 14 6.02 -3.92 16.40
C ILE A 14 4.73 -4.63 16.00
N SER A 15 4.62 -5.95 16.25
CA SER A 15 3.41 -6.74 16.00
C SER A 15 2.48 -6.80 17.22
N ASP A 16 2.85 -6.22 18.37
CA ASP A 16 2.00 -6.16 19.56
C ASP A 16 0.74 -5.34 19.29
N THR A 17 -0.38 -5.77 19.85
CA THR A 17 -1.70 -5.15 19.64
C THR A 17 -1.69 -3.65 19.92
N ASN A 18 -1.08 -3.22 21.04
CA ASN A 18 -1.04 -1.81 21.42
C ASN A 18 -0.17 -0.99 20.47
N GLN A 19 0.97 -1.56 20.03
CA GLN A 19 1.85 -0.90 19.05
C GLN A 19 1.15 -0.75 17.70
N GLN A 20 0.42 -1.76 17.26
CA GLN A 20 -0.36 -1.72 16.02
C GLN A 20 -1.49 -0.67 16.08
N MET A 21 -2.18 -0.57 17.22
CA MET A 21 -3.19 0.47 17.42
C MET A 21 -2.58 1.86 17.41
N TRP A 22 -1.49 2.06 18.15
CA TRP A 22 -0.78 3.34 18.21
C TRP A 22 -0.28 3.76 16.83
N TRP A 23 0.31 2.83 16.08
CA TRP A 23 0.80 3.08 14.73
C TRP A 23 -0.32 3.49 13.79
N HIS A 24 -1.45 2.76 13.81
CA HIS A 24 -2.62 3.11 13.01
C HIS A 24 -3.14 4.51 13.34
N VAL A 25 -3.36 4.81 14.60
CA VAL A 25 -3.92 6.12 15.03
C VAL A 25 -2.98 7.28 14.69
N THR A 26 -1.66 7.06 14.77
CA THR A 26 -0.66 8.11 14.55
C THR A 26 -0.36 8.35 13.08
N THR A 27 -0.33 7.31 12.27
CA THR A 27 0.16 7.37 10.88
C THR A 27 -0.91 7.15 9.81
N GLY A 28 -2.07 6.60 10.18
CA GLY A 28 -3.11 6.15 9.25
C GLY A 28 -2.81 4.81 8.57
N TYR A 29 -1.64 4.18 8.80
CA TYR A 29 -1.36 2.84 8.27
C TYR A 29 -2.27 1.79 8.90
N LEU A 30 -2.66 0.77 8.12
CA LEU A 30 -3.55 -0.28 8.60
C LEU A 30 -2.88 -1.12 9.71
N ALA A 31 -3.63 -1.36 10.79
CA ALA A 31 -3.24 -2.36 11.78
C ALA A 31 -3.36 -3.76 11.16
N ILE A 32 -2.32 -4.58 11.30
CA ILE A 32 -2.23 -5.90 10.66
C ILE A 32 -2.75 -7.05 11.51
N SER A 33 -3.10 -6.79 12.78
CA SER A 33 -3.62 -7.83 13.67
C SER A 33 -5.12 -7.66 13.92
N ASN A 34 -5.85 -8.78 13.89
CA ASN A 34 -7.29 -8.79 14.20
C ASN A 34 -7.60 -8.25 15.60
N SER A 35 -6.70 -8.46 16.57
CA SER A 35 -6.85 -7.95 17.92
C SER A 35 -6.79 -6.42 17.97
N ALA A 36 -5.88 -5.81 17.20
CA ALA A 36 -5.79 -4.35 17.12
C ALA A 36 -7.04 -3.76 16.47
N VAL A 37 -7.51 -4.35 15.37
CA VAL A 37 -8.75 -3.89 14.70
C VAL A 37 -9.94 -3.97 15.64
N LYS A 38 -10.15 -5.11 16.32
CA LYS A 38 -11.24 -5.27 17.30
C LYS A 38 -11.18 -4.25 18.44
N ASN A 39 -9.98 -3.96 18.94
CA ASN A 39 -9.82 -2.96 20.01
C ASN A 39 -10.08 -1.54 19.52
N LEU A 40 -9.69 -1.19 18.28
CA LEU A 40 -10.03 0.09 17.65
C LEU A 40 -11.56 0.25 17.46
N GLU A 41 -12.25 -0.81 17.08
CA GLU A 41 -13.71 -0.85 16.98
C GLU A 41 -14.36 -0.68 18.37
N ALA A 42 -13.94 -1.48 19.37
CA ALA A 42 -14.45 -1.43 20.73
C ALA A 42 -14.20 -0.07 21.41
N GLY A 43 -13.07 0.57 21.10
CA GLY A 43 -12.71 1.92 21.55
C GLY A 43 -13.42 3.06 20.81
N TYR A 44 -14.36 2.75 19.93
CA TYR A 44 -15.09 3.72 19.09
C TYR A 44 -14.19 4.55 18.15
N HIS A 45 -12.96 4.11 17.88
CA HIS A 45 -12.04 4.84 17.01
C HIS A 45 -12.62 5.00 15.59
N PHE A 46 -13.07 3.91 14.98
CA PHE A 46 -13.66 3.93 13.65
C PHE A 46 -15.04 4.61 13.60
N LYS A 47 -15.79 4.65 14.72
CA LYS A 47 -17.02 5.43 14.80
C LYS A 47 -16.77 6.93 14.72
N LYS A 48 -15.64 7.38 15.28
CA LYS A 48 -15.20 8.78 15.22
C LYS A 48 -14.49 9.11 13.91
N ASN A 49 -13.88 8.11 13.26
CA ASN A 49 -13.08 8.25 12.05
C ASN A 49 -13.52 7.20 11.01
N PRO A 50 -14.73 7.31 10.44
CA PRO A 50 -15.30 6.28 9.56
C PRO A 50 -14.48 6.05 8.29
N ASP A 51 -13.82 7.08 7.77
CA ASP A 51 -12.98 6.99 6.58
C ASP A 51 -11.80 6.04 6.78
N GLN A 52 -11.26 5.97 7.99
CA GLN A 52 -10.17 5.05 8.31
C GLN A 52 -10.61 3.59 8.32
N PHE A 53 -11.90 3.31 8.56
CA PHE A 53 -12.45 1.96 8.47
C PHE A 53 -12.62 1.49 7.02
N THR A 54 -12.83 2.40 6.08
CA THR A 54 -13.04 2.07 4.66
C THR A 54 -11.92 1.20 4.08
N ALA A 55 -10.67 1.51 4.41
CA ALA A 55 -9.52 0.73 3.94
C ALA A 55 -9.51 -0.71 4.49
N PHE A 56 -9.90 -0.91 5.75
CA PHE A 56 -10.08 -2.26 6.31
C PHE A 56 -11.21 -3.01 5.63
N ALA A 57 -12.34 -2.35 5.43
CA ALA A 57 -13.49 -2.94 4.75
C ALA A 57 -13.10 -3.40 3.33
N GLN A 58 -12.44 -2.56 2.56
CA GLN A 58 -11.98 -2.91 1.20
C GLN A 58 -11.02 -4.10 1.20
N LEU A 59 -10.07 -4.13 2.14
CA LEU A 59 -9.07 -5.19 2.21
C LEU A 59 -9.70 -6.55 2.59
N THR A 60 -10.77 -6.54 3.39
CA THR A 60 -11.38 -7.76 3.97
C THR A 60 -12.66 -8.22 3.29
N GLN A 61 -13.23 -7.43 2.38
CA GLN A 61 -14.52 -7.73 1.71
C GLN A 61 -14.46 -8.87 0.70
N GLY A 62 -13.29 -9.17 0.14
CA GLY A 62 -13.12 -10.17 -0.90
C GLY A 62 -12.49 -11.46 -0.40
N GLN A 63 -12.85 -12.59 -1.03
CA GLN A 63 -12.05 -13.79 -0.88
C GLN A 63 -10.73 -13.63 -1.67
N ALA A 64 -9.64 -14.13 -1.10
CA ALA A 64 -8.35 -14.11 -1.77
C ALA A 64 -8.42 -14.95 -3.06
N THR A 65 -8.08 -14.34 -4.19
CA THR A 65 -7.98 -14.99 -5.49
C THR A 65 -6.54 -14.85 -6.01
N ALA A 66 -6.20 -15.53 -7.09
CA ALA A 66 -4.91 -15.38 -7.74
C ALA A 66 -4.63 -13.90 -8.13
N ASN A 67 -5.69 -13.13 -8.44
CA ASN A 67 -5.58 -11.73 -8.85
C ASN A 67 -5.52 -10.74 -7.66
N SER A 68 -5.87 -11.16 -6.44
CA SER A 68 -5.83 -10.30 -5.24
C SER A 68 -4.47 -10.30 -4.53
N GLN A 69 -3.50 -11.09 -5.02
CA GLN A 69 -2.17 -11.21 -4.41
C GLN A 69 -1.20 -10.08 -4.80
N GLY A 70 -1.69 -9.05 -5.45
CA GLY A 70 -0.90 -7.94 -5.96
C GLY A 70 -0.40 -8.16 -7.40
N LEU A 71 0.09 -7.07 -7.99
CA LEU A 71 0.59 -7.07 -9.37
C LEU A 71 2.08 -7.47 -9.39
N ARG A 72 2.41 -8.39 -10.29
CA ARG A 72 3.79 -8.75 -10.59
C ARG A 72 4.13 -8.20 -11.98
N LEU A 73 4.68 -6.99 -12.01
CA LEU A 73 5.10 -6.32 -13.23
C LEU A 73 6.61 -6.09 -13.22
N GLY A 74 7.22 -6.19 -14.38
CA GLY A 74 8.60 -5.74 -14.59
C GLY A 74 8.69 -4.23 -14.36
N ASN A 75 9.82 -3.76 -13.83
CA ASN A 75 10.06 -2.34 -13.53
C ASN A 75 8.94 -1.68 -12.69
N PHE A 76 8.27 -2.45 -11.82
CA PHE A 76 7.09 -1.97 -11.09
C PHE A 76 7.36 -0.75 -10.22
N VAL A 77 8.55 -0.68 -9.58
CA VAL A 77 8.93 0.48 -8.76
C VAL A 77 9.01 1.73 -9.62
N GLN A 78 9.72 1.67 -10.75
CA GLN A 78 9.89 2.79 -11.68
C GLN A 78 8.55 3.21 -12.32
N ILE A 79 7.67 2.25 -12.59
CA ILE A 79 6.31 2.55 -13.07
C ILE A 79 5.52 3.33 -12.01
N ARG A 80 5.65 2.99 -10.73
CA ARG A 80 5.01 3.76 -9.65
C ARG A 80 5.53 5.19 -9.58
N ASP A 81 6.84 5.39 -9.72
CA ASP A 81 7.46 6.72 -9.74
C ASP A 81 6.90 7.57 -10.90
N VAL A 82 6.72 6.97 -12.08
CA VAL A 82 6.08 7.64 -13.23
C VAL A 82 4.64 8.04 -12.93
N ILE A 83 3.85 7.14 -12.35
CA ILE A 83 2.46 7.41 -11.99
C ILE A 83 2.40 8.54 -10.97
N GLU A 84 3.22 8.51 -9.93
CA GLU A 84 3.29 9.53 -8.89
C GLU A 84 3.63 10.91 -9.47
N ALA A 85 4.64 11.00 -10.31
CA ALA A 85 5.03 12.25 -10.97
C ALA A 85 3.91 12.84 -11.86
N GLU A 86 3.19 12.00 -12.60
CA GLU A 86 2.06 12.48 -13.41
C GLU A 86 0.87 12.89 -12.54
N MET A 87 0.59 12.19 -11.43
CA MET A 87 -0.43 12.60 -10.46
C MET A 87 -0.08 13.95 -9.79
N GLU A 88 1.18 14.17 -9.43
CA GLU A 88 1.63 15.47 -8.94
C GLU A 88 1.40 16.60 -9.95
N ASN A 89 1.69 16.36 -11.24
CA ASN A 89 1.42 17.33 -12.30
C ASN A 89 -0.07 17.64 -12.46
N ILE A 90 -0.93 16.64 -12.31
CA ILE A 90 -2.39 16.81 -12.34
C ILE A 90 -2.85 17.64 -11.14
N PHE A 91 -2.44 17.28 -9.91
CA PHE A 91 -2.84 17.98 -8.69
C PHE A 91 -2.30 19.41 -8.62
N ALA A 92 -1.12 19.65 -9.20
CA ALA A 92 -0.55 20.99 -9.32
C ALA A 92 -1.21 21.84 -10.44
N GLY A 93 -2.20 21.30 -11.16
CA GLY A 93 -2.87 22.00 -12.28
C GLY A 93 -1.99 22.19 -13.52
N LYS A 94 -0.85 21.52 -13.61
CA LYS A 94 0.08 21.61 -14.76
C LYS A 94 -0.38 20.79 -15.97
N LYS A 95 -1.19 19.76 -15.74
CA LYS A 95 -1.75 18.88 -16.78
C LYS A 95 -3.23 18.61 -16.53
N ALA A 96 -3.99 18.45 -17.61
CA ALA A 96 -5.34 17.91 -17.52
C ALA A 96 -5.29 16.44 -17.02
N PRO A 97 -6.26 15.98 -16.20
CA PRO A 97 -6.25 14.63 -15.64
C PRO A 97 -6.11 13.55 -16.70
N LYS A 98 -6.87 13.64 -17.79
CA LYS A 98 -6.78 12.66 -18.89
C LYS A 98 -5.38 12.61 -19.50
N GLN A 99 -4.77 13.75 -19.77
CA GLN A 99 -3.44 13.81 -20.37
C GLN A 99 -2.37 13.20 -19.43
N GLY A 100 -2.39 13.54 -18.15
CA GLY A 100 -1.45 12.96 -17.19
C GLY A 100 -1.56 11.44 -17.08
N LEU A 101 -2.81 10.92 -17.06
CA LEU A 101 -3.03 9.47 -17.02
C LEU A 101 -2.60 8.78 -18.33
N ASP A 102 -2.89 9.36 -19.49
CA ASP A 102 -2.45 8.84 -20.80
C ASP A 102 -0.90 8.81 -20.88
N ASP A 103 -0.23 9.86 -20.44
CA ASP A 103 1.23 9.95 -20.40
C ASP A 103 1.83 8.91 -19.43
N ALA A 104 1.21 8.69 -18.26
CA ALA A 104 1.63 7.65 -17.32
C ALA A 104 1.53 6.25 -17.95
N VAL A 105 0.43 5.96 -18.63
CA VAL A 105 0.23 4.68 -19.33
C VAL A 105 1.27 4.50 -20.46
N ALA A 106 1.50 5.52 -21.28
CA ALA A 106 2.46 5.45 -22.37
C ALA A 106 3.88 5.14 -21.87
N LYS A 107 4.35 5.90 -20.87
CA LYS A 107 5.69 5.70 -20.27
C LYS A 107 5.81 4.33 -19.59
N SER A 108 4.78 3.90 -18.87
CA SER A 108 4.77 2.58 -18.20
C SER A 108 4.84 1.44 -19.21
N ASN A 109 4.14 1.55 -20.33
CA ASN A 109 4.16 0.55 -21.40
C ASN A 109 5.55 0.45 -22.07
N GLU A 110 6.27 1.56 -22.27
CA GLU A 110 7.64 1.53 -22.76
C GLU A 110 8.57 0.79 -21.78
N MET A 111 8.48 1.08 -20.47
CA MET A 111 9.25 0.37 -19.44
C MET A 111 8.97 -1.13 -19.43
N LEU A 112 7.71 -1.54 -19.64
CA LEU A 112 7.36 -2.97 -19.74
C LEU A 112 7.92 -3.62 -20.99
N LYS A 113 7.94 -2.93 -22.13
CA LYS A 113 8.57 -3.43 -23.37
C LYS A 113 10.08 -3.60 -23.19
N GLU A 114 10.75 -2.62 -22.59
CA GLU A 114 12.19 -2.69 -22.28
C GLU A 114 12.50 -3.87 -21.35
N PHE A 115 11.70 -4.04 -20.28
CA PHE A 115 11.84 -5.17 -19.37
C PHE A 115 11.64 -6.50 -20.08
N ALA A 116 10.62 -6.62 -20.92
CA ALA A 116 10.35 -7.83 -21.69
C ALA A 116 11.49 -8.12 -22.70
N ALA A 117 12.06 -7.10 -23.33
CA ALA A 117 13.19 -7.26 -24.25
C ALA A 117 14.44 -7.74 -23.53
N ALA A 118 14.73 -7.20 -22.33
CA ALA A 118 15.91 -7.56 -21.54
C ALA A 118 15.79 -8.95 -20.89
N ASN A 119 14.59 -9.47 -20.71
CA ASN A 119 14.31 -10.75 -20.03
C ASN A 119 13.73 -11.82 -20.97
N LYS A 120 13.93 -11.70 -22.28
CA LYS A 120 13.62 -12.77 -23.23
C LYS A 120 14.56 -13.95 -22.96
N GLN A 121 14.00 -15.04 -22.41
CA GLN A 121 14.63 -16.36 -22.38
C GLN A 121 14.33 -17.10 -23.68
#